data_77fea8ea3e943325ab6062291e02481a
#
_entry.id   77fea8ea3e943325ab6062291e02481a
#
_cell.length_a   1.000
_cell.length_b   1.000
_cell.length_c   1.000
_cell.angle_alpha   90.00
_cell.angle_beta   90.00
_cell.angle_gamma   90.00
#
_symmetry.space_group_name_H-M   'P 1'
#
loop_
_entity.id
_entity.type
_entity.pdbx_description
1 polymer ?
#
loop_
_entity_poly.entity_id
_entity_poly.type
_entity_poly.pdbx_seq_one_letter_code
_entity_poly.pdbx_strand_id
1 'polypeptide(L)'
;MSVPRLRRAALALAAASAFAVTAQPAAAQGFFLFDWGSPQPTQQPAADAYVVRFPHRFAPRQIFVSFADRKLYWVTARGRAIAYPIASPRAQSSWTGVLRVSQKKVNPSWTPTASMRRENPRLPAFVPGGHPQNPLGNRALYLGSTLYRIHGTDAPWTIGRPVSKGCVRMHNHHVADLYRRVPVGTKVTATYKSFRARKPAAYW
;
A
#
# COMPACT_ATOMS: atom_id res chain seq x y z
N MET A 1 -18.79 -0.75 101.50
CA MET A 1 -18.76 0.60 100.90
C MET A 1 -18.04 0.53 99.59
N SER A 2 -18.76 0.37 98.51
CA SER A 2 -18.19 0.06 97.15
C SER A 2 -18.23 1.30 96.27
N VAL A 3 -17.11 1.63 95.68
CA VAL A 3 -16.95 2.71 94.74
C VAL A 3 -17.11 2.14 93.31
N PRO A 4 -17.97 2.68 92.42
CA PRO A 4 -18.09 2.17 91.03
C PRO A 4 -17.00 2.74 90.14
N ARG A 5 -16.40 1.84 89.40
CA ARG A 5 -15.41 2.12 88.37
C ARG A 5 -16.07 2.67 87.10
N LEU A 6 -15.71 3.88 86.70
CA LEU A 6 -16.07 4.45 85.39
C LEU A 6 -15.29 3.72 84.30
N ARG A 7 -16.01 3.13 83.35
CA ARG A 7 -15.48 2.63 82.14
C ARG A 7 -15.41 3.76 81.13
N ARG A 8 -14.19 4.11 80.71
CA ARG A 8 -13.96 4.99 79.55
C ARG A 8 -14.19 4.23 78.29
N ALA A 9 -15.20 4.61 77.49
CA ALA A 9 -15.40 4.13 76.15
C ALA A 9 -14.44 4.84 75.21
N ALA A 10 -13.55 4.10 74.57
CA ALA A 10 -12.69 4.61 73.54
C ALA A 10 -13.47 4.52 72.20
N LEU A 11 -13.76 5.71 71.60
CA LEU A 11 -14.26 5.78 70.23
C LEU A 11 -13.08 5.48 69.28
N ALA A 12 -13.15 4.37 68.59
CA ALA A 12 -12.27 4.10 67.43
C ALA A 12 -12.86 4.77 66.20
N LEU A 13 -12.21 5.84 65.71
CA LEU A 13 -12.48 6.37 64.39
C LEU A 13 -11.93 5.40 63.35
N ALA A 14 -12.79 4.72 62.60
CA ALA A 14 -12.43 3.97 61.41
C ALA A 14 -12.32 4.95 60.25
N ALA A 15 -11.10 5.22 59.82
CA ALA A 15 -10.86 5.98 58.59
C ALA A 15 -11.11 5.05 57.39
N ALA A 16 -12.22 5.26 56.68
CA ALA A 16 -12.50 4.57 55.42
C ALA A 16 -11.65 5.20 54.32
N SER A 17 -10.58 4.53 53.97
CA SER A 17 -9.77 4.85 52.78
C SER A 17 -10.54 4.40 51.52
N ALA A 18 -11.19 5.36 50.85
CA ALA A 18 -11.76 5.11 49.55
C ALA A 18 -10.65 4.94 48.49
N PHE A 19 -10.36 3.69 48.12
CA PHE A 19 -9.56 3.43 46.94
C PHE A 19 -10.36 3.81 45.69
N ALA A 20 -10.06 4.96 45.12
CA ALA A 20 -10.54 5.33 43.79
C ALA A 20 -9.84 4.42 42.79
N VAL A 21 -10.54 3.37 42.33
CA VAL A 21 -10.12 2.55 41.17
C VAL A 21 -10.32 3.42 39.94
N THR A 22 -9.24 4.06 39.49
CA THR A 22 -9.20 4.68 38.15
C THR A 22 -9.24 3.57 37.13
N ALA A 23 -10.40 3.33 36.56
CA ALA A 23 -10.53 2.47 35.38
C ALA A 23 -9.72 3.14 34.25
N GLN A 24 -8.53 2.61 33.98
CA GLN A 24 -7.80 2.94 32.76
C GLN A 24 -8.61 2.38 31.60
N PRO A 25 -8.93 3.19 30.59
CA PRO A 25 -9.52 2.65 29.38
C PRO A 25 -8.54 1.66 28.78
N ALA A 26 -8.94 0.40 28.68
CA ALA A 26 -8.22 -0.61 27.92
C ALA A 26 -8.01 -0.03 26.51
N ALA A 27 -6.75 0.27 26.18
CA ALA A 27 -6.38 0.61 24.83
C ALA A 27 -6.78 -0.60 23.97
N ALA A 28 -7.91 -0.47 23.29
CA ALA A 28 -8.32 -1.43 22.27
C ALA A 28 -7.19 -1.47 21.27
N GLN A 29 -6.40 -2.55 21.30
CA GLN A 29 -5.46 -2.87 20.23
C GLN A 29 -6.31 -3.05 18.99
N GLY A 30 -6.42 -1.95 18.21
CA GLY A 30 -7.14 -1.93 16.97
C GLY A 30 -6.51 -2.95 16.04
N PHE A 31 -7.13 -4.11 15.91
CA PHE A 31 -7.05 -4.87 14.70
C PHE A 31 -7.22 -3.87 13.55
N PHE A 32 -6.26 -3.80 12.65
CA PHE A 32 -6.37 -3.04 11.41
C PHE A 32 -7.47 -3.66 10.54
N LEU A 33 -8.70 -3.43 10.96
CA LEU A 33 -9.84 -3.43 10.07
C LEU A 33 -9.54 -2.36 9.04
N PHE A 34 -9.69 -2.65 7.78
CA PHE A 34 -9.74 -1.62 6.76
C PHE A 34 -10.72 -0.56 7.23
N ASP A 35 -10.18 0.56 7.72
CA ASP A 35 -10.97 1.67 8.20
C ASP A 35 -11.52 2.40 6.97
N TRP A 36 -12.78 2.16 6.70
CA TRP A 36 -13.51 2.72 5.57
C TRP A 36 -13.96 4.17 5.84
N GLY A 37 -13.56 4.79 6.92
CA GLY A 37 -14.10 6.10 7.29
C GLY A 37 -13.18 7.07 8.00
N SER A 38 -11.97 6.70 8.43
CA SER A 38 -11.08 7.63 9.12
C SER A 38 -10.46 8.65 8.17
N PRO A 39 -10.35 9.93 8.57
CA PRO A 39 -9.56 10.90 7.84
C PRO A 39 -8.12 10.39 7.75
N GLN A 40 -7.65 10.15 6.54
CA GLN A 40 -6.29 9.66 6.32
C GLN A 40 -5.28 10.72 6.75
N PRO A 41 -4.18 10.32 7.43
CA PRO A 41 -3.13 11.26 7.80
C PRO A 41 -2.65 11.98 6.54
N THR A 42 -2.35 13.27 6.68
CA THR A 42 -1.88 14.16 5.61
C THR A 42 -0.92 13.44 4.68
N GLN A 43 -1.35 13.23 3.45
CA GLN A 43 -0.58 12.52 2.44
C GLN A 43 0.73 13.28 2.21
N GLN A 44 1.86 12.60 2.40
CA GLN A 44 3.11 13.11 1.86
C GLN A 44 2.91 13.33 0.36
N PRO A 45 3.42 14.44 -0.21
CA PRO A 45 3.31 14.69 -1.64
C PRO A 45 3.73 13.44 -2.40
N ALA A 46 2.90 12.98 -3.31
CA ALA A 46 3.25 11.86 -4.16
C ALA A 46 4.52 12.23 -4.92
N ALA A 47 5.55 11.39 -4.84
CA ALA A 47 6.74 11.58 -5.66
C ALA A 47 6.30 11.57 -7.13
N ASP A 48 6.55 12.67 -7.84
CA ASP A 48 6.17 12.80 -9.23
C ASP A 48 6.94 11.82 -10.13
N ALA A 49 6.33 11.42 -11.22
CA ALA A 49 7.04 10.69 -12.25
C ALA A 49 8.09 11.62 -12.90
N TYR A 50 9.28 11.11 -13.13
CA TYR A 50 10.38 11.91 -13.66
C TYR A 50 11.22 11.14 -14.69
N VAL A 51 11.85 11.89 -15.58
CA VAL A 51 12.73 11.32 -16.60
C VAL A 51 14.06 10.94 -15.96
N VAL A 52 14.53 9.73 -16.26
CA VAL A 52 15.81 9.19 -15.75
C VAL A 52 16.68 8.68 -16.88
N ARG A 53 17.98 8.63 -16.65
CA ARG A 53 18.90 7.83 -17.47
C ARG A 53 18.59 6.36 -17.27
N PHE A 54 18.55 5.59 -18.36
CA PHE A 54 18.24 4.16 -18.34
C PHE A 54 19.26 3.40 -19.20
N PRO A 55 19.56 2.12 -18.91
CA PRO A 55 20.60 1.42 -19.67
C PRO A 55 20.29 1.36 -21.17
N HIS A 56 21.24 1.75 -22.03
CA HIS A 56 21.10 1.87 -23.48
C HIS A 56 20.77 0.54 -24.20
N ARG A 57 21.07 -0.61 -23.57
CA ARG A 57 20.76 -1.95 -24.12
C ARG A 57 19.26 -2.24 -24.23
N PHE A 58 18.42 -1.49 -23.52
CA PHE A 58 16.98 -1.70 -23.55
C PHE A 58 16.32 -0.86 -24.64
N ALA A 59 15.52 -1.56 -25.46
CA ALA A 59 14.76 -0.90 -26.54
C ALA A 59 13.62 -0.04 -25.97
N PRO A 60 13.22 1.01 -26.68
CA PRO A 60 12.04 1.81 -26.32
C PRO A 60 10.74 1.00 -26.30
N ARG A 61 9.70 1.56 -25.72
CA ARG A 61 8.35 1.00 -25.65
C ARG A 61 8.26 -0.32 -24.89
N GLN A 62 9.07 -0.45 -23.82
CA GLN A 62 9.05 -1.55 -22.87
C GLN A 62 8.87 -1.02 -21.45
N ILE A 63 8.27 -1.85 -20.60
CA ILE A 63 8.14 -1.59 -19.16
C ILE A 63 9.13 -2.47 -18.40
N PHE A 64 9.84 -1.88 -17.45
CA PHE A 64 10.60 -2.61 -16.44
C PHE A 64 10.04 -2.28 -15.06
N VAL A 65 9.66 -3.30 -14.30
CA VAL A 65 9.24 -3.19 -12.91
C VAL A 65 10.40 -3.66 -12.05
N SER A 66 11.02 -2.73 -11.33
CA SER A 66 12.07 -3.05 -10.36
C SER A 66 11.47 -3.08 -8.94
N PHE A 67 11.41 -4.25 -8.35
CA PHE A 67 10.95 -4.39 -6.96
C PHE A 67 11.99 -3.85 -5.97
N ALA A 68 13.29 -3.94 -6.30
CA ALA A 68 14.36 -3.35 -5.49
C ALA A 68 14.29 -1.82 -5.46
N ASP A 69 13.99 -1.19 -6.59
CA ASP A 69 13.85 0.27 -6.67
C ASP A 69 12.49 0.76 -6.19
N ARG A 70 11.49 -0.13 -6.13
CA ARG A 70 10.06 0.20 -5.98
C ARG A 70 9.62 1.22 -7.02
N LYS A 71 10.02 0.95 -8.28
CA LYS A 71 9.73 1.80 -9.43
C LYS A 71 9.34 0.98 -10.64
N LEU A 72 8.45 1.57 -11.43
CA LEU A 72 8.17 1.15 -12.80
C LEU A 72 8.85 2.14 -13.74
N TYR A 73 9.55 1.61 -14.72
CA TYR A 73 10.26 2.38 -15.74
C TYR A 73 9.60 2.14 -17.10
N TRP A 74 9.09 3.20 -17.73
CA TRP A 74 8.66 3.21 -19.11
C TRP A 74 9.80 3.71 -19.98
N VAL A 75 10.38 2.86 -20.82
CA VAL A 75 11.50 3.24 -21.70
C VAL A 75 10.96 4.05 -22.86
N THR A 76 11.31 5.33 -22.92
CA THR A 76 10.87 6.27 -23.96
C THR A 76 11.81 6.30 -25.15
N ALA A 77 13.12 6.18 -24.90
CA ALA A 77 14.17 6.13 -25.90
C ALA A 77 15.35 5.30 -25.37
N ARG A 78 16.30 4.93 -26.23
CA ARG A 78 17.55 4.32 -25.75
C ARG A 78 18.24 5.28 -24.77
N GLY A 79 18.59 4.80 -23.60
CA GLY A 79 19.22 5.62 -22.56
C GLY A 79 18.27 6.45 -21.71
N ARG A 80 16.94 6.41 -21.95
CA ARG A 80 15.98 7.28 -21.27
C ARG A 80 14.69 6.51 -20.89
N ALA A 81 14.19 6.73 -19.68
CA ALA A 81 12.91 6.22 -19.24
C ALA A 81 12.18 7.23 -18.36
N ILE A 82 10.86 7.07 -18.23
CA ILE A 82 10.06 7.71 -17.19
C ILE A 82 9.99 6.73 -16.03
N ALA A 83 10.35 7.17 -14.83
CA ALA A 83 10.28 6.41 -13.60
C ALA A 83 9.04 6.82 -12.79
N TYR A 84 8.23 5.84 -12.42
CA TYR A 84 7.04 6.00 -11.59
C TYR A 84 7.25 5.27 -10.27
N PRO A 85 6.98 5.89 -9.11
CA PRO A 85 6.96 5.19 -7.85
C PRO A 85 5.80 4.18 -7.82
N ILE A 86 6.02 3.03 -7.21
CA ILE A 86 5.04 1.94 -7.10
C ILE A 86 4.97 1.38 -5.69
N ALA A 87 3.80 0.80 -5.33
CA ALA A 87 3.77 -0.22 -4.31
C ALA A 87 3.99 -1.58 -4.98
N SER A 88 4.96 -2.32 -4.46
CA SER A 88 5.35 -3.63 -4.99
C SER A 88 4.61 -4.77 -4.29
N PRO A 89 4.62 -5.99 -4.87
CA PRO A 89 4.25 -7.19 -4.14
C PRO A 89 5.12 -7.40 -2.90
N ARG A 90 4.54 -8.06 -1.88
CA ARG A 90 5.32 -8.63 -0.78
C ARG A 90 6.25 -9.72 -1.32
N ALA A 91 7.35 -10.02 -0.62
CA ALA A 91 8.36 -10.98 -1.09
C ALA A 91 7.73 -12.34 -1.48
N GLN A 92 6.85 -12.88 -0.62
CA GLN A 92 6.17 -14.17 -0.85
C GLN A 92 5.12 -14.16 -1.97
N SER A 93 4.75 -12.99 -2.48
CA SER A 93 3.76 -12.83 -3.56
C SER A 93 4.37 -12.22 -4.82
N SER A 94 5.67 -11.98 -4.81
CA SER A 94 6.37 -11.37 -5.94
C SER A 94 6.60 -12.40 -7.06
N TRP A 95 6.79 -11.88 -8.24
CA TRP A 95 7.10 -12.66 -9.44
C TRP A 95 8.19 -11.96 -10.25
N THR A 96 8.96 -12.75 -10.99
CA THR A 96 9.97 -12.22 -11.90
C THR A 96 9.77 -12.84 -13.29
N GLY A 97 10.31 -12.19 -14.28
CA GLY A 97 10.20 -12.67 -15.66
C GLY A 97 9.53 -11.67 -16.59
N VAL A 98 8.99 -12.16 -17.68
CA VAL A 98 8.46 -11.36 -18.77
C VAL A 98 7.00 -11.72 -19.02
N LEU A 99 6.15 -10.71 -18.98
CA LEU A 99 4.75 -10.77 -19.40
C LEU A 99 4.49 -9.71 -20.48
N ARG A 100 3.28 -9.72 -21.03
CA ARG A 100 2.82 -8.67 -21.95
C ARG A 100 1.52 -8.08 -21.47
N VAL A 101 1.31 -6.82 -21.76
CA VAL A 101 -0.01 -6.19 -21.56
C VAL A 101 -1.00 -6.86 -22.47
N SER A 102 -1.97 -7.60 -21.91
CA SER A 102 -2.99 -8.32 -22.67
C SER A 102 -4.28 -7.52 -22.83
N GLN A 103 -4.58 -6.65 -21.87
CA GLN A 103 -5.79 -5.83 -21.88
C GLN A 103 -5.57 -4.54 -21.08
N LYS A 104 -6.36 -3.51 -21.40
CA LYS A 104 -6.39 -2.23 -20.70
C LYS A 104 -7.84 -1.89 -20.36
N LYS A 105 -8.09 -1.40 -19.14
CA LYS A 105 -9.42 -0.96 -18.70
C LYS A 105 -9.38 0.41 -18.03
N VAL A 106 -10.37 1.23 -18.40
CA VAL A 106 -10.74 2.45 -17.69
C VAL A 106 -11.74 2.07 -16.63
N ASN A 107 -11.60 2.59 -15.43
CA ASN A 107 -12.46 2.31 -14.29
C ASN A 107 -12.77 0.80 -14.16
N PRO A 108 -11.74 -0.04 -13.95
CA PRO A 108 -11.94 -1.48 -13.84
C PRO A 108 -12.78 -1.79 -12.60
N SER A 109 -13.74 -2.71 -12.71
CA SER A 109 -14.40 -3.27 -11.53
C SER A 109 -13.45 -4.22 -10.79
N TRP A 110 -13.67 -4.39 -9.50
CA TRP A 110 -12.88 -5.28 -8.68
C TRP A 110 -13.73 -6.36 -8.00
N THR A 111 -13.24 -7.58 -8.07
CA THR A 111 -13.77 -8.73 -7.34
C THR A 111 -12.62 -9.35 -6.57
N PRO A 112 -12.71 -9.52 -5.24
CA PRO A 112 -11.66 -10.18 -4.49
C PRO A 112 -11.52 -11.64 -4.91
N THR A 113 -10.28 -12.11 -4.95
CA THR A 113 -9.99 -13.52 -5.23
C THR A 113 -10.47 -14.41 -4.07
N ALA A 114 -10.62 -15.72 -4.32
CA ALA A 114 -10.97 -16.68 -3.27
C ALA A 114 -9.98 -16.65 -2.09
N SER A 115 -8.66 -16.48 -2.36
CA SER A 115 -7.66 -16.36 -1.29
C SER A 115 -7.84 -15.08 -0.47
N MET A 116 -8.16 -13.95 -1.10
CA MET A 116 -8.42 -12.70 -0.39
C MET A 116 -9.64 -12.83 0.53
N ARG A 117 -10.71 -13.49 0.08
CA ARG A 117 -11.90 -13.74 0.90
C ARG A 117 -11.63 -14.70 2.06
N ARG A 118 -10.79 -15.72 1.87
CA ARG A 118 -10.38 -16.59 2.98
C ARG A 118 -9.58 -15.84 4.05
N GLU A 119 -8.73 -14.91 3.65
CA GLU A 119 -7.94 -14.10 4.60
C GLU A 119 -8.77 -13.00 5.27
N ASN A 120 -9.74 -12.45 4.56
CA ASN A 120 -10.68 -11.45 5.08
C ASN A 120 -12.09 -11.68 4.53
N PRO A 121 -12.95 -12.41 5.27
CA PRO A 121 -14.33 -12.68 4.85
C PRO A 121 -15.23 -11.43 4.77
N ARG A 122 -14.79 -10.30 5.37
CA ARG A 122 -15.54 -9.04 5.34
C ARG A 122 -15.34 -8.24 4.05
N LEU A 123 -14.49 -8.70 3.13
CA LEU A 123 -14.34 -8.02 1.85
C LEU A 123 -15.66 -8.02 1.07
N PRO A 124 -16.00 -6.90 0.40
CA PRO A 124 -17.19 -6.84 -0.45
C PRO A 124 -17.09 -7.89 -1.56
N ALA A 125 -18.20 -8.44 -1.95
CA ALA A 125 -18.25 -9.42 -3.05
C ALA A 125 -17.78 -8.80 -4.38
N PHE A 126 -18.04 -7.51 -4.56
CA PHE A 126 -17.77 -6.76 -5.79
C PHE A 126 -17.67 -5.26 -5.48
N VAL A 127 -16.78 -4.55 -6.18
CA VAL A 127 -16.69 -3.08 -6.18
C VAL A 127 -16.76 -2.60 -7.63
N PRO A 128 -17.75 -1.74 -7.98
CA PRO A 128 -17.90 -1.27 -9.34
C PRO A 128 -16.75 -0.37 -9.78
N GLY A 129 -16.54 -0.27 -11.08
CA GLY A 129 -15.57 0.64 -11.66
C GLY A 129 -15.91 2.10 -11.38
N GLY A 130 -14.91 2.90 -11.05
CA GLY A 130 -15.08 4.32 -10.69
C GLY A 130 -15.50 4.57 -9.24
N HIS A 131 -15.80 3.55 -8.45
CA HIS A 131 -16.09 3.72 -7.04
C HIS A 131 -14.85 4.24 -6.30
N PRO A 132 -14.95 5.26 -5.41
CA PRO A 132 -13.80 5.85 -4.70
C PRO A 132 -12.94 4.83 -3.96
N GLN A 133 -13.57 3.80 -3.41
CA GLN A 133 -12.93 2.73 -2.64
C GLN A 133 -12.56 1.51 -3.50
N ASN A 134 -12.46 1.67 -4.81
CA ASN A 134 -12.03 0.56 -5.67
C ASN A 134 -10.51 0.38 -5.60
N PRO A 135 -10.02 -0.77 -5.11
CA PRO A 135 -8.59 -1.01 -4.94
C PRO A 135 -7.77 -0.94 -6.24
N LEU A 136 -8.43 -1.06 -7.40
CA LEU A 136 -7.78 -0.95 -8.71
C LEU A 136 -7.66 0.49 -9.21
N GLY A 137 -8.27 1.45 -8.51
CA GLY A 137 -8.25 2.84 -8.93
C GLY A 137 -8.93 3.06 -10.28
N ASN A 138 -8.44 4.05 -11.01
CA ASN A 138 -9.09 4.54 -12.24
C ASN A 138 -8.61 3.88 -13.55
N ARG A 139 -7.52 3.13 -13.55
CA ARG A 139 -6.94 2.45 -14.73
C ARG A 139 -6.27 1.14 -14.33
N ALA A 140 -6.35 0.15 -15.22
CA ALA A 140 -5.59 -1.09 -15.09
C ALA A 140 -5.06 -1.59 -16.45
N LEU A 141 -3.82 -2.11 -16.42
CA LEU A 141 -3.18 -2.86 -17.48
C LEU A 141 -3.05 -4.31 -16.98
N TYR A 142 -3.67 -5.25 -17.68
CA TYR A 142 -3.66 -6.67 -17.36
C TYR A 142 -2.44 -7.33 -18.00
N LEU A 143 -1.83 -8.30 -17.33
CA LEU A 143 -0.56 -8.91 -17.76
C LEU A 143 -0.77 -10.39 -18.12
N GLY A 144 -0.72 -10.70 -19.41
CA GLY A 144 -0.94 -12.04 -19.93
C GLY A 144 -2.29 -12.63 -19.54
N SER A 145 -2.33 -13.92 -19.28
CA SER A 145 -3.48 -14.66 -18.73
C SER A 145 -3.45 -14.75 -17.20
N THR A 146 -2.59 -13.98 -16.54
CA THR A 146 -2.40 -14.02 -15.10
C THR A 146 -3.38 -13.12 -14.35
N LEU A 147 -3.36 -13.22 -13.02
CA LEU A 147 -4.06 -12.25 -12.16
C LEU A 147 -3.25 -10.98 -11.88
N TYR A 148 -2.04 -10.84 -12.44
CA TYR A 148 -1.20 -9.67 -12.24
C TYR A 148 -1.67 -8.48 -13.07
N ARG A 149 -1.62 -7.31 -12.45
CA ARG A 149 -2.02 -6.04 -13.07
C ARG A 149 -1.08 -4.93 -12.66
N ILE A 150 -0.94 -3.93 -13.52
CA ILE A 150 -0.44 -2.61 -13.16
C ILE A 150 -1.68 -1.73 -13.07
N HIS A 151 -1.95 -1.11 -11.91
CA HIS A 151 -3.23 -0.44 -11.67
C HIS A 151 -3.09 0.76 -10.72
N GLY A 152 -4.11 1.60 -10.69
CA GLY A 152 -4.25 2.67 -9.71
C GLY A 152 -4.51 2.17 -8.29
N THR A 153 -4.95 3.04 -7.42
CA THR A 153 -5.25 2.64 -6.04
C THR A 153 -6.20 3.63 -5.36
N ASP A 154 -6.98 3.14 -4.42
CA ASP A 154 -7.72 3.89 -3.41
C ASP A 154 -6.84 4.20 -2.18
N ALA A 155 -5.65 3.57 -2.07
CA ALA A 155 -4.73 3.68 -0.95
C ALA A 155 -3.36 4.26 -1.37
N PRO A 156 -3.28 5.54 -1.82
CA PRO A 156 -2.06 6.14 -2.36
C PRO A 156 -0.90 6.21 -1.36
N TRP A 157 -1.18 6.22 -0.05
CA TRP A 157 -0.15 6.18 1.01
C TRP A 157 0.64 4.87 1.06
N THR A 158 0.22 3.85 0.34
CA THR A 158 0.94 2.57 0.23
C THR A 158 2.04 2.59 -0.83
N ILE A 159 2.09 3.61 -1.69
CA ILE A 159 3.13 3.72 -2.71
C ILE A 159 4.51 3.83 -2.05
N GLY A 160 5.49 3.12 -2.59
CA GLY A 160 6.82 2.96 -1.99
C GLY A 160 6.94 1.78 -1.01
N ARG A 161 5.85 1.05 -0.73
CA ARG A 161 5.84 -0.08 0.22
C ARG A 161 5.59 -1.43 -0.47
N PRO A 162 6.10 -2.55 0.08
CA PRO A 162 5.77 -3.90 -0.41
C PRO A 162 4.49 -4.42 0.26
N VAL A 163 3.33 -4.16 -0.33
CA VAL A 163 2.03 -4.44 0.30
C VAL A 163 1.09 -5.31 -0.53
N SER A 164 1.33 -5.47 -1.83
CA SER A 164 0.37 -6.14 -2.72
C SER A 164 0.55 -7.66 -2.74
N LYS A 165 -0.45 -8.37 -3.30
CA LYS A 165 -0.46 -9.82 -3.51
C LYS A 165 -0.07 -10.19 -4.96
N GLY A 166 0.85 -9.45 -5.57
CA GLY A 166 1.35 -9.73 -6.92
C GLY A 166 1.15 -8.58 -7.90
N CYS A 167 0.16 -7.72 -7.72
CA CYS A 167 -0.08 -6.57 -8.58
C CYS A 167 0.89 -5.41 -8.29
N VAL A 168 1.06 -4.53 -9.27
CA VAL A 168 1.86 -3.30 -9.17
C VAL A 168 0.90 -2.13 -9.02
N ARG A 169 0.92 -1.48 -7.85
CA ARG A 169 0.08 -0.29 -7.59
C ARG A 169 0.81 0.98 -7.95
N MET A 170 0.09 1.92 -8.54
CA MET A 170 0.56 3.26 -8.88
C MET A 170 -0.42 4.30 -8.35
N HIS A 171 0.04 5.54 -8.19
CA HIS A 171 -0.89 6.67 -8.06
C HIS A 171 -1.84 6.72 -9.27
N ASN A 172 -3.08 7.14 -9.05
CA ASN A 172 -4.10 7.19 -10.10
C ASN A 172 -3.70 8.08 -11.29
N HIS A 173 -3.06 9.21 -11.06
CA HIS A 173 -2.56 10.08 -12.13
C HIS A 173 -1.38 9.45 -12.88
N HIS A 174 -0.48 8.72 -12.20
CA HIS A 174 0.64 8.02 -12.83
C HIS A 174 0.19 6.86 -13.71
N VAL A 175 -0.74 6.04 -13.22
CA VAL A 175 -1.25 4.94 -14.06
C VAL A 175 -2.09 5.47 -15.24
N ALA A 176 -2.76 6.61 -15.09
CA ALA A 176 -3.47 7.27 -16.18
C ALA A 176 -2.49 7.77 -17.25
N ASP A 177 -1.35 8.35 -16.85
CA ASP A 177 -0.29 8.74 -17.77
C ASP A 177 0.33 7.53 -18.49
N LEU A 178 0.71 6.50 -17.74
CA LEU A 178 1.25 5.24 -18.29
C LEU A 178 0.25 4.58 -19.26
N TYR A 179 -1.03 4.58 -18.90
CA TYR A 179 -2.10 4.01 -19.71
C TYR A 179 -2.18 4.64 -21.11
N ARG A 180 -2.02 5.95 -21.23
CA ARG A 180 -2.01 6.65 -22.53
C ARG A 180 -0.83 6.24 -23.40
N ARG A 181 0.33 5.97 -22.79
CA ARG A 181 1.61 5.69 -23.48
C ARG A 181 1.73 4.23 -23.93
N VAL A 182 1.13 3.30 -23.18
CA VAL A 182 1.39 1.86 -23.31
C VAL A 182 0.33 1.18 -24.17
N PRO A 183 0.68 0.64 -25.35
CA PRO A 183 -0.24 -0.18 -26.13
C PRO A 183 -0.38 -1.60 -25.54
N VAL A 184 -1.47 -2.29 -25.92
CA VAL A 184 -1.60 -3.74 -25.74
C VAL A 184 -0.45 -4.43 -26.50
N GLY A 185 0.04 -5.54 -25.98
CA GLY A 185 1.22 -6.24 -26.48
C GLY A 185 2.55 -5.78 -25.90
N THR A 186 2.58 -4.63 -25.21
CA THR A 186 3.80 -4.09 -24.58
C THR A 186 4.45 -5.12 -23.66
N LYS A 187 5.76 -5.33 -23.84
CA LYS A 187 6.59 -6.19 -22.98
C LYS A 187 6.78 -5.56 -21.60
N VAL A 188 6.53 -6.35 -20.56
CA VAL A 188 6.69 -6.00 -19.15
C VAL A 188 7.67 -6.98 -18.52
N THR A 189 8.81 -6.49 -18.05
CA THR A 189 9.82 -7.28 -17.36
C THR A 189 9.82 -6.92 -15.88
N ALA A 190 9.51 -7.87 -15.00
CA ALA A 190 9.62 -7.70 -13.56
C ALA A 190 10.90 -8.34 -13.04
N THR A 191 11.58 -7.64 -12.12
CA THR A 191 12.90 -8.04 -11.63
C THR A 191 13.23 -7.41 -10.29
N TYR A 192 14.18 -8.02 -9.57
CA TYR A 192 14.82 -7.42 -8.39
C TYR A 192 16.09 -6.61 -8.74
N LYS A 193 16.48 -6.54 -10.01
CA LYS A 193 17.62 -5.68 -10.42
C LYS A 193 17.28 -4.22 -10.22
N SER A 194 18.21 -3.46 -9.61
CA SER A 194 18.12 -2.01 -9.52
C SER A 194 18.56 -1.36 -10.83
N PHE A 195 17.82 -0.34 -11.24
CA PHE A 195 18.13 0.54 -12.37
C PHE A 195 18.41 1.98 -11.91
N ARG A 196 18.51 2.21 -10.61
CA ARG A 196 18.92 3.53 -10.11
C ARG A 196 20.26 3.88 -10.72
N ALA A 197 20.32 5.03 -11.40
CA ALA A 197 21.60 5.60 -11.78
C ALA A 197 22.42 5.76 -10.49
N ARG A 198 23.61 5.19 -10.43
CA ARG A 198 24.60 5.59 -9.41
C ARG A 198 24.73 7.09 -9.55
N LYS A 199 24.50 7.87 -8.49
CA LYS A 199 24.91 9.27 -8.49
C LYS A 199 26.37 9.25 -8.96
N PRO A 200 26.76 10.08 -9.95
CA PRO A 200 28.18 10.22 -10.22
C PRO A 200 28.85 10.56 -8.89
N ALA A 201 29.95 9.88 -8.58
CA ALA A 201 30.75 10.24 -7.43
C ALA A 201 31.01 11.76 -7.56
N ALA A 202 30.65 12.51 -6.50
CA ALA A 202 30.99 13.92 -6.47
C ALA A 202 32.51 13.97 -6.58
N TYR A 203 33.03 14.45 -7.69
CA TYR A 203 34.45 14.81 -7.79
C TYR A 203 34.59 16.06 -6.94
N TRP A 204 35.29 15.90 -5.81
CA TRP A 204 35.77 16.97 -4.97
C TRP A 204 36.92 17.69 -5.71
#